data_6b80e56fcabc8ac16ccf943443d5631e
#
_entry.id   6b80e56fcabc8ac16ccf943443d5631e
#
_cell.length_a   1.000
_cell.length_b   1.000
_cell.length_c   1.000
_cell.angle_alpha   90.00
_cell.angle_beta   90.00
_cell.angle_gamma   90.00
#
_symmetry.space_group_name_H-M   'P 1'
#
loop_
_entity.id
_entity.type
_entity.pdbx_description
1 polymer ?
#
loop_
_entity_poly.entity_id
_entity_poly.type
_entity_poly.pdbx_seq_one_letter_code
_entity_poly.pdbx_strand_id
1 'polypeptide(L)'
;QMCKETATQNLTYVTLDFGQNILPQIMQVLYEQKIQTLLVEGGSQTLQAFLEQGLWDEAFIEHARVTLHDGIPAPLLPHGQESRFFFRDGALIQHCRHAE
;
A
#
# COMPACT_ATOMS: atom_id res chain seq x y z
N GLN A 1 -14.09 11.79 2.87
CA GLN A 1 -15.00 12.63 2.35
C GLN A 1 -14.62 13.36 1.09
N MET A 2 -15.33 13.17 0.14
CA MET A 2 -14.96 13.66 -1.17
C MET A 2 -15.63 14.95 -1.50
N CYS A 3 -14.87 15.81 -2.11
CA CYS A 3 -15.40 16.99 -2.68
C CYS A 3 -15.96 16.67 -4.04
N LYS A 4 -17.19 17.00 -4.29
CA LYS A 4 -17.80 16.61 -5.54
C LYS A 4 -18.09 17.77 -6.47
N GLU A 5 -17.81 18.96 -6.01
CA GLU A 5 -18.19 20.10 -6.79
C GLU A 5 -17.27 20.39 -7.96
N THR A 6 -16.12 19.75 -8.01
CA THR A 6 -15.20 20.03 -9.09
C THR A 6 -14.78 18.76 -9.76
N ALA A 7 -15.61 18.27 -10.63
CA ALA A 7 -15.21 17.18 -11.49
C ALA A 7 -14.52 17.78 -12.70
N THR A 8 -13.22 17.53 -12.84
CA THR A 8 -12.45 18.03 -13.98
C THR A 8 -12.12 16.87 -14.88
N GLN A 9 -11.44 17.19 -15.99
CA GLN A 9 -11.02 16.15 -16.92
C GLN A 9 -10.07 15.15 -16.28
N ASN A 10 -9.35 15.59 -15.25
CA ASN A 10 -8.38 14.74 -14.58
C ASN A 10 -8.91 14.11 -13.33
N LEU A 11 -10.19 14.25 -13.06
CA LEU A 11 -10.79 13.77 -11.82
C LEU A 11 -11.96 12.86 -12.14
N THR A 12 -11.87 11.64 -11.65
CA THR A 12 -12.92 10.65 -11.84
C THR A 12 -13.37 10.14 -10.48
N TYR A 13 -14.65 10.17 -10.23
CA TYR A 13 -15.21 9.65 -8.99
C TYR A 13 -15.67 8.22 -9.21
N VAL A 14 -15.43 7.41 -8.21
CA VAL A 14 -15.79 5.99 -8.25
C VAL A 14 -16.56 5.66 -7.00
N THR A 15 -17.63 4.90 -7.16
CA THR A 15 -18.42 4.45 -6.04
C THR A 15 -18.03 3.04 -5.66
N LEU A 16 -17.78 2.82 -4.36
CA LEU A 16 -17.43 1.52 -3.85
C LEU A 16 -18.52 1.04 -2.90
N ASP A 17 -18.69 -0.27 -2.86
CA ASP A 17 -19.66 -0.89 -1.95
C ASP A 17 -18.95 -1.24 -0.65
N PHE A 18 -19.12 -0.40 0.36
CA PHE A 18 -18.45 -0.59 1.63
C PHE A 18 -19.04 -1.74 2.46
N GLY A 19 -20.12 -2.33 2.00
CA GLY A 19 -20.62 -3.56 2.61
C GLY A 19 -19.85 -4.80 2.19
N GLN A 20 -18.92 -4.64 1.24
CA GLN A 20 -18.08 -5.71 0.76
C GLN A 20 -16.62 -5.32 0.98
N ASN A 21 -15.73 -6.26 0.73
CA ASN A 21 -14.31 -5.96 0.80
C ASN A 21 -13.96 -4.96 -0.31
N ILE A 22 -13.43 -3.80 0.07
CA ILE A 22 -13.24 -2.74 -0.92
C ILE A 22 -11.94 -2.88 -1.71
N LEU A 23 -10.93 -3.59 -1.19
CA LEU A 23 -9.66 -3.67 -1.92
C LEU A 23 -9.80 -4.32 -3.28
N PRO A 24 -10.49 -5.46 -3.42
CA PRO A 24 -10.69 -6.01 -4.75
C PRO A 24 -11.45 -5.08 -5.67
N GLN A 25 -12.37 -4.30 -5.12
CA GLN A 25 -13.10 -3.31 -5.92
C GLN A 25 -12.17 -2.24 -6.45
N ILE A 26 -11.28 -1.76 -5.59
CA ILE A 26 -10.29 -0.75 -6.00
C ILE A 26 -9.40 -1.31 -7.08
N MET A 27 -8.92 -2.53 -6.89
CA MET A 27 -8.06 -3.16 -7.89
C MET A 27 -8.76 -3.31 -9.23
N GLN A 28 -10.05 -3.64 -9.19
CA GLN A 28 -10.82 -3.78 -10.41
C GLN A 28 -10.96 -2.46 -11.14
N VAL A 29 -11.22 -1.38 -10.40
CA VAL A 29 -11.32 -0.05 -10.99
C VAL A 29 -10.01 0.33 -11.66
N LEU A 30 -8.89 0.10 -10.97
CA LEU A 30 -7.59 0.44 -11.52
C LEU A 30 -7.32 -0.36 -12.79
N TYR A 31 -7.70 -1.62 -12.79
CA TYR A 31 -7.53 -2.46 -13.96
C TYR A 31 -8.34 -1.91 -15.14
N GLU A 32 -9.58 -1.51 -14.88
CA GLU A 32 -10.43 -0.96 -15.92
C GLU A 32 -9.91 0.36 -16.46
N GLN A 33 -9.24 1.13 -15.60
CA GLN A 33 -8.64 2.39 -16.01
C GLN A 33 -7.26 2.20 -16.64
N LYS A 34 -6.83 0.95 -16.78
CA LYS A 34 -5.55 0.58 -17.40
C LYS A 34 -4.36 1.12 -16.62
N ILE A 35 -4.50 1.18 -15.30
CA ILE A 35 -3.41 1.57 -14.43
C ILE A 35 -2.64 0.32 -14.07
N GLN A 36 -1.33 0.33 -14.30
CA GLN A 36 -0.49 -0.84 -14.13
C GLN A 36 0.28 -0.84 -12.84
N THR A 37 0.46 0.32 -12.23
CA THR A 37 1.26 0.42 -11.02
C THR A 37 0.53 1.27 -10.00
N LEU A 38 0.46 0.78 -8.78
CA LEU A 38 -0.14 1.50 -7.67
C LEU A 38 0.85 1.52 -6.53
N LEU A 39 1.15 2.72 -6.04
CA LEU A 39 1.97 2.88 -4.86
C LEU A 39 1.06 3.13 -3.68
N VAL A 40 1.16 2.28 -2.67
CA VAL A 40 0.34 2.40 -1.47
C VAL A 40 1.21 2.90 -0.34
N GLU A 41 0.86 4.05 0.18
CA GLU A 41 1.50 4.63 1.33
C GLU A 41 0.40 4.97 2.31
N GLY A 42 0.76 5.23 3.53
CA GLY A 42 -0.22 5.72 4.46
C GLY A 42 -0.38 4.81 5.65
N GLY A 43 -1.54 4.87 6.26
CA GLY A 43 -1.72 4.27 7.56
C GLY A 43 -1.45 2.79 7.61
N SER A 44 -1.08 2.36 8.82
CA SER A 44 -0.71 0.97 9.08
C SER A 44 -1.84 0.00 8.73
N GLN A 45 -3.08 0.38 8.97
CA GLN A 45 -4.21 -0.50 8.69
C GLN A 45 -4.40 -0.75 7.20
N THR A 46 -4.25 0.29 6.40
CA THR A 46 -4.38 0.15 4.96
C THR A 46 -3.27 -0.74 4.40
N LEU A 47 -2.04 -0.48 4.82
CA LEU A 47 -0.92 -1.28 4.37
C LEU A 47 -1.08 -2.74 4.79
N GLN A 48 -1.51 -2.97 6.03
CA GLN A 48 -1.71 -4.32 6.51
C GLN A 48 -2.77 -5.05 5.69
N ALA A 49 -3.83 -4.35 5.30
CA ALA A 49 -4.90 -4.95 4.51
C ALA A 49 -4.38 -5.42 3.14
N PHE A 50 -3.58 -4.60 2.47
CA PHE A 50 -2.99 -5.01 1.21
C PHE A 50 -2.08 -6.22 1.39
N LEU A 51 -1.29 -6.22 2.45
CA LEU A 51 -0.37 -7.33 2.72
C LEU A 51 -1.12 -8.63 3.02
N GLU A 52 -2.15 -8.53 3.85
CA GLU A 52 -2.89 -9.72 4.26
C GLU A 52 -3.69 -10.33 3.13
N GLN A 53 -4.16 -9.51 2.21
CA GLN A 53 -4.93 -10.00 1.09
C GLN A 53 -4.07 -10.40 -0.10
N GLY A 54 -2.75 -10.25 0.03
CA GLY A 54 -1.84 -10.64 -1.04
C GLY A 54 -1.89 -9.73 -2.25
N LEU A 55 -2.38 -8.53 -2.08
CA LEU A 55 -2.55 -7.59 -3.18
C LEU A 55 -1.36 -6.66 -3.27
N TRP A 56 -0.17 -7.24 -3.42
CA TRP A 56 1.05 -6.45 -3.50
C TRP A 56 2.11 -7.24 -4.22
N ASP A 57 3.03 -6.53 -4.84
CA ASP A 57 4.14 -7.15 -5.55
C ASP A 57 5.47 -6.90 -4.87
N GLU A 58 5.66 -5.70 -4.38
CA GLU A 58 6.90 -5.31 -3.73
C GLU A 58 6.61 -4.43 -2.54
N ALA A 59 7.46 -4.53 -1.54
CA ALA A 59 7.40 -3.67 -0.38
C ALA A 59 8.77 -3.10 -0.10
N PHE A 60 8.81 -1.80 0.20
CA PHE A 60 10.03 -1.12 0.60
C PHE A 60 9.83 -0.62 2.02
N ILE A 61 10.71 -1.02 2.91
CA ILE A 61 10.61 -0.67 4.32
C ILE A 61 11.85 0.10 4.71
N GLU A 62 11.64 1.29 5.22
CA GLU A 62 12.76 2.11 5.70
C GLU A 62 12.91 1.88 7.19
N HIS A 63 14.11 1.50 7.60
CA HIS A 63 14.39 1.25 9.01
C HIS A 63 15.04 2.49 9.60
N ALA A 64 14.36 3.08 10.57
CA ALA A 64 14.86 4.27 11.23
C ALA A 64 15.88 3.91 12.27
N ARG A 65 16.79 4.85 12.53
CA ARG A 65 17.79 4.65 13.57
C ARG A 65 17.21 4.80 14.97
N VAL A 66 16.11 5.51 15.07
CA VAL A 66 15.48 5.79 16.34
C VAL A 66 14.21 4.99 16.45
N THR A 67 14.03 4.34 17.60
CA THR A 67 12.83 3.57 17.86
C THR A 67 11.87 4.42 18.67
N LEU A 68 10.63 4.50 18.21
CA LEU A 68 9.58 5.17 18.94
C LEU A 68 8.94 4.19 19.90
N HIS A 69 8.84 4.59 21.16
CA HIS A 69 8.23 3.72 22.14
C HIS A 69 6.72 3.75 22.07
N ASP A 70 6.16 4.88 21.65
CA ASP A 70 4.74 5.04 21.48
C ASP A 70 4.45 5.23 20.02
N GLY A 71 3.31 4.75 19.59
CA GLY A 71 2.92 4.91 18.20
C GLY A 71 2.21 3.67 17.70
N ILE A 72 1.78 3.75 16.46
CA ILE A 72 1.09 2.65 15.81
C ILE A 72 2.14 1.69 15.25
N PRO A 73 2.05 0.41 15.59
CA PRO A 73 3.02 -0.55 15.05
C PRO A 73 2.99 -0.59 13.52
N ALA A 74 4.15 -0.84 12.94
CA ALA A 74 4.24 -1.00 11.49
C ALA A 74 3.53 -2.29 11.07
N PRO A 75 3.05 -2.35 9.84
CA PRO A 75 2.47 -3.59 9.33
C PRO A 75 3.50 -4.70 9.34
N LEU A 76 3.03 -5.93 9.48
CA LEU A 76 3.89 -7.10 9.49
C LEU A 76 3.84 -7.77 8.14
N LEU A 77 5.02 -8.09 7.60
CA LEU A 77 5.08 -8.82 6.35
C LEU A 77 4.75 -10.28 6.57
N PRO A 78 4.08 -10.91 5.61
CA PRO A 78 3.85 -12.36 5.70
C PRO A 78 5.17 -13.11 5.70
N HIS A 79 5.13 -14.32 6.19
CA HIS A 79 6.31 -15.17 6.23
C HIS A 79 6.71 -15.63 4.83
N GLY A 80 7.97 -15.97 4.69
CA GLY A 80 8.45 -16.59 3.46
C GLY A 80 8.82 -15.65 2.35
N GLN A 81 8.92 -14.37 2.65
CA GLN A 81 9.27 -13.38 1.65
C GLN A 81 10.78 -13.21 1.60
N GLU A 82 11.30 -13.12 0.37
CA GLU A 82 12.70 -12.80 0.19
C GLU A 82 12.92 -11.31 0.40
N SER A 83 14.01 -10.97 1.06
CA SER A 83 14.34 -9.59 1.32
C SER A 83 15.75 -9.28 0.92
N ARG A 84 15.95 -8.08 0.42
CA ARG A 84 17.27 -7.51 0.20
C ARG A 84 17.36 -6.24 1.01
N PHE A 85 18.57 -5.92 1.43
CA PHE A 85 18.80 -4.73 2.24
C PHE A 85 19.83 -3.86 1.55
N PHE A 86 19.60 -2.55 1.55
CA PHE A 86 20.57 -1.62 1.01
C PHE A 86 20.43 -0.27 1.71
N PHE A 87 21.44 0.56 1.56
CA PHE A 87 21.42 1.90 2.12
C PHE A 87 21.13 2.91 1.02
N ARG A 88 20.28 3.87 1.34
CA ARG A 88 20.04 4.99 0.46
C ARG A 88 19.95 6.24 1.31
N ASP A 89 20.81 7.23 1.03
CA ASP A 89 20.82 8.49 1.75
C ASP A 89 20.91 8.29 3.25
N GLY A 90 21.67 7.28 3.68
CA GLY A 90 21.88 7.02 5.09
C GLY A 90 20.80 6.20 5.75
N ALA A 91 19.77 5.82 5.04
CA ALA A 91 18.70 5.00 5.59
C ALA A 91 18.87 3.55 5.12
N LEU A 92 18.53 2.62 6.00
CA LEU A 92 18.54 1.22 5.65
C LEU A 92 17.19 0.86 5.08
N ILE A 93 17.19 0.35 3.87
CA ILE A 93 15.96 0.00 3.15
C ILE A 93 15.91 -1.51 3.00
N GLN A 94 14.78 -2.07 3.35
CA GLN A 94 14.49 -3.47 3.12
C GLN A 94 13.53 -3.56 1.94
N HIS A 95 13.90 -4.34 0.94
CA HIS A 95 13.09 -4.53 -0.24
C HIS A 95 12.64 -5.98 -0.29
N CYS A 96 11.34 -6.18 -0.27
CA CYS A 96 10.75 -7.51 -0.32
C CYS A 96 9.95 -7.69 -1.59
N ARG A 97 10.01 -8.88 -2.15
CA ARG A 97 9.13 -9.26 -3.24
C ARG A 97 8.11 -10.24 -2.74
N HIS A 98 6.88 -10.09 -3.20
CA HIS A 98 5.81 -11.01 -2.83
C HIS A 98 6.05 -12.35 -3.51
N ALA A 99 6.14 -13.39 -2.72
CA ALA A 99 6.28 -14.74 -3.24
C ALA A 99 4.90 -15.26 -3.64
N GLU A 100 4.81 -15.80 -4.82
CA GLU A 100 3.55 -16.30 -5.35
C GLU A 100 3.16 -17.61 -4.74
#